data_c21d37277d25306bbace6e7584d4adb1
#
_entry.id   c21d37277d25306bbace6e7584d4adb1
#
_cell.length_a   1.000
_cell.length_b   1.000
_cell.length_c   1.000
_cell.angle_alpha   90.00
_cell.angle_beta   90.00
_cell.angle_gamma   90.00
#
_symmetry.space_group_name_H-M   'P 1'
#
loop_
_entity.id
_entity.type
_entity.pdbx_description
1 polymer ?
#
loop_
_entity_poly.entity_id
_entity_poly.type
_entity_poly.pdbx_seq_one_letter_code
_entity_poly.pdbx_strand_id
1 'polypeptide(L)'
;IYQWQRPTEAVTHGDWSENLDRLAALAHPIRGEILRRLLTAPASATELVEEEIVTSTGTAYHHLSALASAGWTTKAGGKYALRPARVVPLLTIITASEAH
;
A
#
# COMPACT_ATOMS: atom_id res chain seq x y z
N ILE A 1 -9.81 3.21 -16.28
CA ILE A 1 -10.56 2.30 -15.41
C ILE A 1 -9.80 1.00 -15.29
N TYR A 2 -9.61 0.55 -14.07
CA TYR A 2 -8.87 -0.67 -13.77
C TYR A 2 -9.85 -1.79 -13.44
N GLN A 3 -9.69 -2.91 -14.13
CA GLN A 3 -10.51 -4.09 -13.91
C GLN A 3 -9.65 -5.26 -13.49
N TRP A 4 -10.10 -5.99 -12.49
CA TRP A 4 -9.40 -7.15 -11.94
C TRP A 4 -10.32 -8.38 -12.10
N GLN A 5 -10.16 -9.05 -13.23
CA GLN A 5 -10.93 -10.25 -13.51
C GLN A 5 -10.01 -11.45 -13.67
N ARG A 6 -10.33 -12.50 -12.97
CA ARG A 6 -9.61 -13.76 -13.06
C ARG A 6 -10.61 -14.91 -12.89
N PRO A 7 -10.52 -15.95 -13.70
CA PRO A 7 -11.32 -17.15 -13.44
C PRO A 7 -10.99 -17.73 -12.07
N THR A 8 -12.01 -18.20 -11.36
CA THR A 8 -11.84 -18.77 -10.02
C THR A 8 -10.77 -19.87 -9.99
N GLU A 9 -10.80 -20.76 -10.99
CA GLU A 9 -9.83 -21.84 -11.06
C GLU A 9 -8.40 -21.34 -11.22
N ALA A 10 -8.17 -20.30 -12.02
CA ALA A 10 -6.85 -19.71 -12.21
C ALA A 10 -6.33 -19.11 -10.90
N VAL A 11 -7.21 -18.48 -10.13
CA VAL A 11 -6.85 -17.94 -8.81
C VAL A 11 -6.57 -19.08 -7.83
N THR A 12 -7.47 -20.05 -7.75
CA THR A 12 -7.37 -21.16 -6.80
C THR A 12 -6.14 -22.03 -7.02
N HIS A 13 -5.79 -22.28 -8.27
CA HIS A 13 -4.66 -23.15 -8.64
C HIS A 13 -3.35 -22.40 -8.95
N GLY A 14 -3.37 -21.08 -8.90
CA GLY A 14 -2.17 -20.28 -9.14
C GLY A 14 -1.21 -20.28 -7.97
N ASP A 15 0.00 -19.78 -8.21
CA ASP A 15 1.00 -19.56 -7.16
C ASP A 15 0.73 -18.19 -6.52
N TRP A 16 0.51 -18.18 -5.23
CA TRP A 16 0.19 -16.97 -4.48
C TRP A 16 1.38 -16.30 -3.81
N SER A 17 2.58 -16.83 -3.96
CA SER A 17 3.73 -16.33 -3.19
C SER A 17 4.00 -14.84 -3.42
N GLU A 18 3.98 -14.36 -4.65
CA GLU A 18 4.17 -12.94 -4.92
C GLU A 18 3.03 -12.09 -4.38
N ASN A 19 1.80 -12.58 -4.50
CA ASN A 19 0.62 -11.90 -3.97
C ASN A 19 0.73 -11.75 -2.45
N LEU A 20 1.12 -12.82 -1.77
CA LEU A 20 1.27 -12.82 -0.32
C LEU A 20 2.40 -11.91 0.14
N ASP A 21 3.49 -11.81 -0.61
CA ASP A 21 4.58 -10.87 -0.33
C ASP A 21 4.09 -9.42 -0.39
N ARG A 22 3.27 -9.09 -1.38
CA ARG A 22 2.68 -7.76 -1.50
C ARG A 22 1.71 -7.47 -0.36
N LEU A 23 0.90 -8.44 0.03
CA LEU A 23 -0.01 -8.30 1.17
C LEU A 23 0.76 -8.17 2.48
N ALA A 24 1.85 -8.89 2.64
CA ALA A 24 2.69 -8.79 3.82
C ALA A 24 3.31 -7.39 3.94
N ALA A 25 3.70 -6.77 2.83
CA ALA A 25 4.20 -5.40 2.84
C ALA A 25 3.15 -4.40 3.32
N LEU A 26 1.88 -4.63 2.95
CA LEU A 26 0.75 -3.81 3.40
C LEU A 26 0.41 -4.06 4.87
N ALA A 27 0.45 -5.30 5.31
CA ALA A 27 -0.08 -5.74 6.60
C ALA A 27 0.83 -5.36 7.78
N HIS A 28 1.00 -4.05 7.98
CA HIS A 28 1.78 -3.47 9.05
C HIS A 28 1.08 -2.19 9.51
N PRO A 29 0.85 -1.99 10.82
CA PRO A 29 0.08 -0.85 11.31
C PRO A 29 0.54 0.51 10.77
N ILE A 30 1.85 0.77 10.81
CA ILE A 30 2.39 2.05 10.33
C ILE A 30 2.21 2.18 8.82
N ARG A 31 2.44 1.11 8.07
CA ARG A 31 2.27 1.12 6.61
C ARG A 31 0.81 1.31 6.22
N GLY A 32 -0.10 0.71 6.97
CA GLY A 32 -1.53 0.94 6.80
C GLY A 32 -1.90 2.42 6.97
N GLU A 33 -1.37 3.06 8.00
CA GLU A 33 -1.60 4.48 8.24
C GLU A 33 -0.98 5.37 7.16
N ILE A 34 0.21 5.00 6.66
CA ILE A 34 0.82 5.71 5.54
C ILE A 34 -0.07 5.62 4.30
N LEU A 35 -0.52 4.42 3.94
CA LEU A 35 -1.39 4.25 2.76
C LEU A 35 -2.70 5.00 2.93
N ARG A 36 -3.27 4.98 4.12
CA ARG A 36 -4.49 5.73 4.43
C ARG A 36 -4.28 7.23 4.21
N ARG A 37 -3.14 7.75 4.67
CA ARG A 37 -2.79 9.15 4.45
C ARG A 37 -2.64 9.47 2.95
N LEU A 38 -2.02 8.57 2.19
CA LEU A 38 -1.80 8.75 0.76
C LEU A 38 -3.10 8.69 -0.05
N LEU A 39 -4.18 8.14 0.50
CA LEU A 39 -5.50 8.21 -0.15
C LEU A 39 -5.98 9.67 -0.27
N THR A 40 -5.56 10.54 0.63
CA THR A 40 -5.94 11.96 0.60
C THR A 40 -5.12 12.73 -0.43
N ALA A 41 -3.79 12.57 -0.40
CA ALA A 41 -2.88 13.28 -1.30
C ALA A 41 -1.48 12.68 -1.18
N PRO A 42 -0.60 12.87 -2.17
CA PRO A 42 0.81 12.51 -2.04
C PRO A 42 1.44 13.17 -0.83
N ALA A 43 2.44 12.51 -0.25
CA ALA A 43 3.16 13.04 0.90
C ALA A 43 4.65 12.71 0.83
N SER A 44 5.47 13.60 1.39
CA SER A 44 6.90 13.39 1.56
C SER A 44 7.16 12.68 2.90
N ALA A 45 8.37 12.14 3.05
CA ALA A 45 8.79 11.58 4.34
C ALA A 45 8.71 12.62 5.47
N THR A 46 9.10 13.86 5.19
CA THR A 46 9.02 14.95 6.16
C THR A 46 7.59 15.23 6.59
N GLU A 47 6.65 15.25 5.65
CA GLU A 47 5.23 15.44 5.95
C GLU A 47 4.69 14.32 6.85
N LEU A 48 5.11 13.08 6.63
CA LEU A 48 4.69 11.96 7.48
C LEU A 48 5.19 12.09 8.91
N VAL A 49 6.39 12.68 9.10
CA VAL A 49 6.92 12.98 10.44
C VAL A 49 6.14 14.13 11.07
N GLU A 50 5.90 15.19 10.32
CA GLU A 50 5.15 16.36 10.82
C GLU A 50 3.72 15.98 11.24
N GLU A 51 3.11 15.05 10.55
CA GLU A 51 1.76 14.56 10.86
C GLU A 51 1.77 13.44 11.91
N GLU A 52 2.93 13.15 12.47
CA GLU A 52 3.10 12.16 13.54
C GLU A 52 2.70 10.73 13.16
N ILE A 53 2.69 10.42 11.88
CA ILE A 53 2.44 9.05 11.40
C ILE A 53 3.66 8.17 11.66
N VAL A 54 4.86 8.77 11.52
CA VAL A 54 6.15 8.13 11.84
C VAL A 54 6.96 9.05 12.74
N THR A 55 7.97 8.51 13.42
CA THR A 55 8.78 9.25 14.38
C THR A 55 10.02 9.90 13.77
N SER A 56 10.48 9.41 12.62
CA SER A 56 11.67 9.93 11.95
C SER A 56 11.58 9.75 10.46
N THR A 57 12.35 10.53 9.71
CA THR A 57 12.42 10.39 8.26
C THR A 57 13.04 9.05 7.86
N GLY A 58 13.98 8.53 8.64
CA GLY A 58 14.57 7.21 8.39
C GLY A 58 13.51 6.10 8.45
N THR A 59 12.65 6.14 9.47
CA THR A 59 11.54 5.21 9.60
C THR A 59 10.55 5.38 8.43
N ALA A 60 10.25 6.62 8.05
CA ALA A 60 9.40 6.91 6.91
C ALA A 60 9.94 6.27 5.63
N TYR A 61 11.22 6.49 5.32
CA TYR A 61 11.84 5.93 4.12
C TYR A 61 11.88 4.41 4.14
N HIS A 62 12.10 3.80 5.31
CA HIS A 62 12.08 2.35 5.44
C HIS A 62 10.73 1.78 4.99
N HIS A 63 9.64 2.33 5.51
CA HIS A 63 8.30 1.86 5.16
C HIS A 63 7.90 2.24 3.73
N LEU A 64 8.21 3.46 3.31
CA LEU A 64 7.88 3.91 1.96
C LEU A 64 8.61 3.09 0.89
N SER A 65 9.88 2.75 1.13
CA SER A 65 10.65 1.90 0.21
C SER A 65 10.07 0.50 0.12
N ALA A 66 9.66 -0.08 1.25
CA ALA A 66 9.02 -1.39 1.27
C ALA A 66 7.71 -1.39 0.48
N LEU A 67 6.90 -0.35 0.65
CA LEU A 67 5.63 -0.19 -0.07
C LEU A 67 5.87 0.02 -1.57
N ALA A 68 6.86 0.81 -1.94
CA ALA A 68 7.21 1.05 -3.33
C ALA A 68 7.70 -0.24 -4.01
N SER A 69 8.57 -0.99 -3.34
CA SER A 69 9.06 -2.27 -3.85
C SER A 69 7.95 -3.29 -4.06
N ALA A 70 6.93 -3.25 -3.21
CA ALA A 70 5.77 -4.13 -3.32
C ALA A 70 4.71 -3.61 -4.30
N GLY A 71 4.94 -2.46 -4.93
CA GLY A 71 4.04 -1.92 -5.94
C GLY A 71 2.81 -1.20 -5.42
N TRP A 72 2.76 -0.84 -4.13
CA TRP A 72 1.65 -0.09 -3.55
C TRP A 72 1.76 1.40 -3.81
N THR A 73 2.97 1.93 -3.83
CA THR A 73 3.23 3.36 -3.99
C THR A 73 4.20 3.62 -5.12
N THR A 74 4.22 4.88 -5.55
CA THR A 74 5.19 5.37 -6.51
C THR A 74 5.75 6.70 -6.01
N LYS A 75 6.97 7.02 -6.42
CA LYS A 75 7.64 8.26 -6.01
C LYS A 75 7.76 9.20 -7.19
N ALA A 76 7.43 10.46 -6.99
CA ALA A 76 7.61 11.52 -7.98
C ALA A 76 7.87 12.85 -7.27
N GLY A 77 8.95 13.52 -7.63
CA GLY A 77 9.26 14.85 -7.11
C GLY A 77 9.42 14.93 -5.60
N GLY A 78 10.01 13.92 -4.99
CA GLY A 78 10.23 13.91 -3.54
C GLY A 78 9.01 13.52 -2.71
N LYS A 79 7.88 13.26 -3.35
CA LYS A 79 6.66 12.80 -2.68
C LYS A 79 6.31 11.38 -3.12
N TYR A 80 5.57 10.69 -2.28
CA TYR A 80 5.06 9.35 -2.56
C TYR A 80 3.55 9.43 -2.72
N ALA A 81 3.03 8.62 -3.63
CA ALA A 81 1.60 8.54 -3.92
C ALA A 81 1.17 7.10 -4.04
N LEU A 82 -0.10 6.83 -3.76
CA LEU A 82 -0.68 5.53 -4.09
C LEU A 82 -0.67 5.35 -5.61
N ARG A 83 -0.34 4.16 -6.05
CA ARG A 83 -0.49 3.83 -7.48
C ARG A 83 -1.98 3.80 -7.80
N PRO A 84 -2.45 4.50 -8.85
CA PRO A 84 -3.88 4.56 -9.17
C PRO A 84 -4.53 3.18 -9.28
N ALA A 85 -3.83 2.19 -9.84
CA ALA A 85 -4.35 0.83 -9.97
C ALA A 85 -4.53 0.10 -8.63
N ARG A 86 -3.97 0.64 -7.55
CA ARG A 86 -4.03 0.03 -6.22
C ARG A 86 -5.07 0.65 -5.29
N VAL A 87 -5.70 1.74 -5.68
CA VAL A 87 -6.69 2.42 -4.82
C VAL A 87 -7.87 1.50 -4.51
N VAL A 88 -8.54 1.01 -5.53
CA VAL A 88 -9.69 0.10 -5.34
C VAL A 88 -9.28 -1.22 -4.69
N PRO A 89 -8.21 -1.91 -5.15
CA PRO A 89 -7.75 -3.11 -4.47
C PRO A 89 -7.44 -2.91 -2.99
N LEU A 90 -6.78 -1.81 -2.62
CA LEU A 90 -6.48 -1.50 -1.22
C LEU A 90 -7.76 -1.40 -0.39
N LEU A 91 -8.72 -0.61 -0.85
CA LEU A 91 -10.00 -0.43 -0.15
C LEU A 91 -10.76 -1.75 -0.05
N THR A 92 -10.70 -2.57 -1.10
CA THR A 92 -11.33 -3.89 -1.12
C THR A 92 -10.70 -4.81 -0.07
N ILE A 93 -9.38 -4.84 0.01
CA ILE A 93 -8.65 -5.67 0.98
C ILE A 93 -9.02 -5.26 2.41
N ILE A 94 -9.02 -3.98 2.69
CA ILE A 94 -9.37 -3.47 4.02
C ILE A 94 -10.80 -3.85 4.37
N THR A 95 -11.74 -3.64 3.44
CA THR A 95 -13.14 -4.01 3.64
C THR A 95 -13.32 -5.51 3.84
N ALA A 96 -12.62 -6.32 3.02
CA ALA A 96 -12.67 -7.77 3.14
C ALA A 96 -12.11 -8.29 4.46
N SER A 97 -11.29 -7.48 5.13
CA SER A 97 -10.66 -7.85 6.40
C SER A 97 -11.49 -7.47 7.62
N GLU A 98 -12.65 -6.86 7.42
CA GLU A 98 -13.55 -6.52 8.52
C GLU A 98 -14.11 -7.79 9.18
N ALA A 99 -14.45 -7.67 10.46
CA ALA A 99 -15.07 -8.77 11.19
C ALA A 99 -16.46 -9.08 10.61
N HIS A 100 -16.77 -10.35 10.49
CA HIS A 100 -18.05 -10.81 9.97
C HIS A 100 -18.80 -11.63 10.99
#